data_f0757ebea26979d4626a6e369432b1d9
#
_entry.id   f0757ebea26979d4626a6e369432b1d9
#
_cell.length_a   1.000
_cell.length_b   1.000
_cell.length_c   1.000
_cell.angle_alpha   90.00
_cell.angle_beta   90.00
_cell.angle_gamma   90.00
#
_symmetry.space_group_name_H-M   'P 1'
#
loop_
_entity.id
_entity.type
_entity.pdbx_description
1 polymer ?
#
loop_
_entity_poly.entity_id
_entity_poly.type
_entity_poly.pdbx_seq_one_letter_code
_entity_poly.pdbx_strand_id
1 'polypeptide(L)'
;MSARPQISFVVPAYNEEVLLPACLNAIRAEVARTGCDAEILVVNNASTDRTAEVAEAIPGVTVVHEPIKGLVSARRCGFEAARGVLIANIDADTKVPPYWLDRVLESFAADPKLVALSGPYDYYDVPLHIRLFSRAFYAMGYLTYAFNKHVLGVGSMVQGGNFIVLRDALAEAGGFSDTFQFYGEDTDIARRMNQVGNVTFTWKLMAQSSGRRLRGDGVVMTGIRYSANYLWATFFRKPFTDAWHDYR
;
A
#
# COMPACT_ATOMS: atom_id res chain seq x y z
N MET A 1 -17.92 -19.00 -16.67
CA MET A 1 -16.98 -18.43 -15.68
C MET A 1 -17.03 -16.93 -15.83
N SER A 2 -17.38 -16.18 -14.80
CA SER A 2 -17.32 -14.71 -14.84
C SER A 2 -15.87 -14.30 -15.11
N ALA A 3 -15.66 -13.33 -16.02
CA ALA A 3 -14.33 -12.80 -16.26
C ALA A 3 -13.76 -12.23 -14.96
N ARG A 4 -12.43 -12.37 -14.73
CA ARG A 4 -11.77 -11.78 -13.56
C ARG A 4 -11.84 -10.25 -13.68
N PRO A 5 -12.12 -9.50 -12.60
CA PRO A 5 -11.94 -8.05 -12.60
C PRO A 5 -10.53 -7.65 -13.03
N GLN A 6 -10.40 -6.48 -13.65
CA GLN A 6 -9.07 -5.96 -13.99
C GLN A 6 -8.25 -5.65 -12.74
N ILE A 7 -8.92 -5.13 -11.68
CA ILE A 7 -8.27 -4.74 -10.44
C ILE A 7 -9.15 -5.01 -9.22
N SER A 8 -8.52 -5.48 -8.13
CA SER A 8 -9.11 -5.53 -6.79
C SER A 8 -8.44 -4.48 -5.92
N PHE A 9 -9.21 -3.55 -5.38
CA PHE A 9 -8.74 -2.67 -4.31
C PHE A 9 -8.89 -3.40 -2.99
N VAL A 10 -7.79 -3.59 -2.27
CA VAL A 10 -7.76 -4.16 -0.92
C VAL A 10 -7.44 -3.06 0.06
N VAL A 11 -8.37 -2.79 0.97
CA VAL A 11 -8.30 -1.72 1.97
C VAL A 11 -8.32 -2.34 3.36
N PRO A 12 -7.14 -2.61 3.98
CA PRO A 12 -7.10 -3.07 5.37
C PRO A 12 -7.53 -1.94 6.30
N ALA A 13 -8.49 -2.22 7.18
CA ALA A 13 -9.08 -1.25 8.07
C ALA A 13 -9.16 -1.80 9.52
N TYR A 14 -8.64 -1.02 10.47
CA TYR A 14 -8.78 -1.25 11.90
C TYR A 14 -9.11 0.07 12.59
N ASN A 15 -10.30 0.21 13.16
CA ASN A 15 -10.78 1.44 13.81
C ASN A 15 -10.62 2.70 12.90
N GLU A 16 -11.23 2.65 11.72
CA GLU A 16 -11.11 3.69 10.68
C GLU A 16 -12.48 4.29 10.29
N GLU A 17 -13.49 4.23 11.17
CA GLU A 17 -14.85 4.73 10.88
C GLU A 17 -14.88 6.17 10.34
N VAL A 18 -13.90 7.00 10.71
CA VAL A 18 -13.80 8.42 10.34
C VAL A 18 -13.16 8.63 8.96
N LEU A 19 -12.06 7.94 8.65
CA LEU A 19 -11.28 8.21 7.44
C LEU A 19 -11.63 7.29 6.27
N LEU A 20 -12.08 6.07 6.55
CA LEU A 20 -12.42 5.05 5.56
C LEU A 20 -13.44 5.52 4.50
N PRO A 21 -14.52 6.26 4.83
CA PRO A 21 -15.47 6.71 3.82
C PRO A 21 -14.84 7.61 2.75
N ALA A 22 -13.88 8.46 3.13
CA ALA A 22 -13.19 9.33 2.18
C ALA A 22 -12.24 8.55 1.24
N CYS A 23 -11.56 7.52 1.76
CA CYS A 23 -10.75 6.58 0.99
C CYS A 23 -11.61 5.86 -0.06
N LEU A 24 -12.70 5.22 0.37
CA LEU A 24 -13.59 4.44 -0.49
C LEU A 24 -14.26 5.29 -1.57
N ASN A 25 -14.69 6.51 -1.23
CA ASN A 25 -15.26 7.43 -2.20
C ASN A 25 -14.24 7.87 -3.25
N ALA A 26 -12.97 8.08 -2.88
CA ALA A 26 -11.90 8.38 -3.84
C ALA A 26 -11.65 7.20 -4.82
N ILE A 27 -11.60 5.97 -4.31
CA ILE A 27 -11.47 4.77 -5.13
C ILE A 27 -12.67 4.63 -6.09
N ARG A 28 -13.89 4.75 -5.58
CA ARG A 28 -15.13 4.67 -6.38
C ARG A 28 -15.19 5.73 -7.49
N ALA A 29 -14.74 6.96 -7.18
CA ALA A 29 -14.67 8.03 -8.18
C ALA A 29 -13.73 7.68 -9.34
N GLU A 30 -12.57 7.10 -9.04
CA GLU A 30 -11.62 6.64 -10.06
C GLU A 30 -12.16 5.46 -10.87
N VAL A 31 -12.78 4.48 -10.24
CA VAL A 31 -13.43 3.35 -10.91
C VAL A 31 -14.54 3.85 -11.84
N ALA A 32 -15.41 4.73 -11.36
CA ALA A 32 -16.50 5.30 -12.17
C ALA A 32 -15.98 6.14 -13.35
N ARG A 33 -14.90 6.91 -13.14
CA ARG A 33 -14.30 7.77 -14.16
C ARG A 33 -13.65 6.96 -15.28
N THR A 34 -12.99 5.85 -14.94
CA THR A 34 -12.29 5.00 -15.94
C THR A 34 -13.18 3.96 -16.58
N GLY A 35 -14.32 3.61 -15.97
CA GLY A 35 -15.15 2.47 -16.38
C GLY A 35 -14.45 1.11 -16.20
N CYS A 36 -13.37 1.05 -15.41
CA CYS A 36 -12.60 -0.16 -15.17
C CYS A 36 -13.46 -1.20 -14.43
N ASP A 37 -13.38 -2.46 -14.86
CA ASP A 37 -13.97 -3.58 -14.11
C ASP A 37 -13.16 -3.81 -12.83
N ALA A 38 -13.70 -3.39 -11.70
CA ALA A 38 -13.03 -3.37 -10.42
C ALA A 38 -13.90 -3.92 -9.28
N GLU A 39 -13.28 -4.57 -8.31
CA GLU A 39 -13.89 -4.87 -7.02
C GLU A 39 -13.19 -4.08 -5.90
N ILE A 40 -13.95 -3.73 -4.86
CA ILE A 40 -13.44 -3.00 -3.69
C ILE A 40 -13.69 -3.85 -2.46
N LEU A 41 -12.62 -4.29 -1.82
CA LEU A 41 -12.62 -5.14 -0.64
C LEU A 41 -12.10 -4.34 0.56
N VAL A 42 -12.92 -4.17 1.58
CA VAL A 42 -12.48 -3.67 2.88
C VAL A 42 -12.24 -4.86 3.79
N VAL A 43 -11.03 -4.99 4.30
CA VAL A 43 -10.72 -6.01 5.29
C VAL A 43 -10.86 -5.40 6.68
N ASN A 44 -12.00 -5.66 7.33
CA ASN A 44 -12.23 -5.29 8.72
C ASN A 44 -11.38 -6.17 9.64
N ASN A 45 -10.26 -5.63 10.09
CA ASN A 45 -9.27 -6.36 10.88
C ASN A 45 -9.50 -6.19 12.38
N ALA A 46 -10.51 -6.88 12.91
CA ALA A 46 -10.87 -6.86 14.33
C ALA A 46 -11.19 -5.46 14.90
N SER A 47 -11.83 -4.58 14.11
CA SER A 47 -12.26 -3.25 14.58
C SER A 47 -13.30 -3.35 15.69
N THR A 48 -13.26 -2.39 16.62
CA THR A 48 -14.16 -2.25 17.76
C THR A 48 -15.10 -1.04 17.65
N ASP A 49 -14.90 -0.21 16.62
CA ASP A 49 -15.74 0.92 16.22
C ASP A 49 -16.72 0.53 15.10
N ARG A 50 -17.34 1.50 14.44
CA ARG A 50 -18.27 1.26 13.33
C ARG A 50 -17.61 1.12 11.96
N THR A 51 -16.32 0.72 11.90
CA THR A 51 -15.58 0.57 10.63
C THR A 51 -16.31 -0.34 9.64
N ALA A 52 -16.77 -1.51 10.08
CA ALA A 52 -17.52 -2.44 9.22
C ALA A 52 -18.83 -1.83 8.71
N GLU A 53 -19.61 -1.24 9.60
CA GLU A 53 -20.92 -0.63 9.27
C GLU A 53 -20.77 0.49 8.23
N VAL A 54 -19.79 1.37 8.40
CA VAL A 54 -19.57 2.47 7.45
C VAL A 54 -19.07 1.98 6.10
N ALA A 55 -18.32 0.87 6.05
CA ALA A 55 -17.90 0.24 4.81
C ALA A 55 -19.08 -0.43 4.09
N GLU A 56 -19.89 -1.20 4.80
CA GLU A 56 -21.09 -1.87 4.26
C GLU A 56 -22.15 -0.90 3.73
N ALA A 57 -22.23 0.30 4.30
CA ALA A 57 -23.13 1.35 3.83
C ALA A 57 -22.73 1.94 2.47
N ILE A 58 -21.50 1.69 1.97
CA ILE A 58 -21.01 2.25 0.71
C ILE A 58 -21.30 1.26 -0.44
N PRO A 59 -22.11 1.63 -1.44
CA PRO A 59 -22.47 0.73 -2.54
C PRO A 59 -21.24 0.26 -3.35
N GLY A 60 -21.21 -1.04 -3.66
CA GLY A 60 -20.12 -1.64 -4.45
C GLY A 60 -18.87 -2.00 -3.62
N VAL A 61 -18.94 -1.88 -2.31
CA VAL A 61 -17.90 -2.33 -1.38
C VAL A 61 -18.30 -3.68 -0.79
N THR A 62 -17.36 -4.59 -0.72
CA THR A 62 -17.49 -5.88 -0.01
C THR A 62 -16.62 -5.85 1.24
N VAL A 63 -17.21 -6.19 2.39
CA VAL A 63 -16.46 -6.30 3.64
C VAL A 63 -16.06 -7.76 3.88
N VAL A 64 -14.78 -7.96 4.19
CA VAL A 64 -14.21 -9.25 4.61
C VAL A 64 -13.72 -9.08 6.04
N HIS A 65 -13.99 -10.05 6.90
CA HIS A 65 -13.59 -9.99 8.30
C HIS A 65 -12.35 -10.82 8.56
N GLU A 66 -11.32 -10.18 9.14
CA GLU A 66 -10.10 -10.84 9.61
C GLU A 66 -10.04 -10.70 11.14
N PRO A 67 -10.26 -11.79 11.89
CA PRO A 67 -10.30 -11.74 13.35
C PRO A 67 -8.93 -11.58 14.01
N ILE A 68 -7.85 -11.94 13.30
CA ILE A 68 -6.50 -11.83 13.83
C ILE A 68 -5.98 -10.42 13.56
N LYS A 69 -5.88 -9.59 14.61
CA LYS A 69 -5.37 -8.23 14.50
C LYS A 69 -3.93 -8.22 13.96
N GLY A 70 -3.71 -7.50 12.87
CA GLY A 70 -2.38 -7.33 12.27
C GLY A 70 -2.46 -6.90 10.80
N LEU A 71 -1.58 -5.98 10.39
CA LEU A 71 -1.59 -5.44 9.02
C LEU A 71 -1.33 -6.54 7.99
N VAL A 72 -0.38 -7.43 8.26
CA VAL A 72 -0.03 -8.53 7.36
C VAL A 72 -1.17 -9.54 7.26
N SER A 73 -1.84 -9.89 8.38
CA SER A 73 -3.03 -10.74 8.38
C SER A 73 -4.15 -10.14 7.55
N ALA A 74 -4.42 -8.84 7.72
CA ALA A 74 -5.43 -8.14 6.94
C ALA A 74 -5.11 -8.13 5.43
N ARG A 75 -3.86 -7.85 5.05
CA ARG A 75 -3.44 -7.87 3.63
C ARG A 75 -3.50 -9.27 3.02
N ARG A 76 -3.12 -10.30 3.77
CA ARG A 76 -3.24 -11.70 3.34
C ARG A 76 -4.70 -12.07 3.13
N CYS A 77 -5.56 -11.81 4.09
CA CYS A 77 -7.00 -12.06 3.99
C CYS A 77 -7.60 -11.35 2.75
N GLY A 78 -7.23 -10.09 2.51
CA GLY A 78 -7.65 -9.36 1.32
C GLY A 78 -7.10 -9.94 0.02
N PHE A 79 -5.86 -10.40 -0.01
CA PHE A 79 -5.26 -11.08 -1.16
C PHE A 79 -5.99 -12.39 -1.50
N GLU A 80 -6.32 -13.18 -0.49
CA GLU A 80 -7.05 -14.44 -0.66
C GLU A 80 -8.48 -14.22 -1.18
N ALA A 81 -9.15 -13.17 -0.71
CA ALA A 81 -10.48 -12.79 -1.15
C ALA A 81 -10.51 -12.13 -2.54
N ALA A 82 -9.41 -11.47 -2.94
CA ALA A 82 -9.31 -10.73 -4.20
C ALA A 82 -9.31 -11.65 -5.42
N ARG A 83 -10.03 -11.24 -6.47
CA ARG A 83 -10.15 -11.99 -7.74
C ARG A 83 -9.51 -11.26 -8.91
N GLY A 84 -9.18 -9.98 -8.77
CA GLY A 84 -8.63 -9.15 -9.82
C GLY A 84 -7.28 -9.63 -10.34
N VAL A 85 -6.98 -9.27 -11.58
CA VAL A 85 -5.66 -9.49 -12.19
C VAL A 85 -4.60 -8.66 -11.47
N LEU A 86 -4.93 -7.41 -11.17
CA LEU A 86 -4.14 -6.50 -10.35
C LEU A 86 -4.73 -6.43 -8.95
N ILE A 87 -3.89 -6.33 -7.94
CA ILE A 87 -4.29 -6.05 -6.55
C ILE A 87 -3.66 -4.74 -6.10
N ALA A 88 -4.50 -3.74 -5.82
CA ALA A 88 -4.11 -2.46 -5.27
C ALA A 88 -4.29 -2.46 -3.75
N ASN A 89 -3.20 -2.38 -3.01
CA ASN A 89 -3.24 -2.22 -1.56
C ASN A 89 -3.25 -0.72 -1.22
N ILE A 90 -4.35 -0.27 -0.64
CA ILE A 90 -4.58 1.14 -0.27
C ILE A 90 -4.91 1.21 1.22
N ASP A 91 -4.17 2.00 1.99
CA ASP A 91 -4.48 2.18 3.41
C ASP A 91 -5.80 2.95 3.59
N ALA A 92 -6.55 2.64 4.65
CA ALA A 92 -7.89 3.17 4.91
C ALA A 92 -7.95 4.70 5.10
N ASP A 93 -6.81 5.34 5.38
CA ASP A 93 -6.64 6.79 5.49
C ASP A 93 -6.03 7.44 4.23
N THR A 94 -5.97 6.69 3.13
CA THR A 94 -5.34 7.12 1.88
C THR A 94 -6.40 7.39 0.81
N LYS A 95 -6.25 8.50 0.10
CA LYS A 95 -7.12 8.91 -1.03
C LYS A 95 -6.31 8.84 -2.32
N VAL A 96 -6.79 8.06 -3.27
CA VAL A 96 -6.23 8.05 -4.63
C VAL A 96 -6.68 9.33 -5.36
N PRO A 97 -5.76 10.11 -5.98
CA PRO A 97 -6.13 11.31 -6.70
C PRO A 97 -6.69 10.99 -8.10
N PRO A 98 -7.34 11.95 -8.77
CA PRO A 98 -7.76 11.79 -10.16
C PRO A 98 -6.62 11.32 -11.08
N TYR A 99 -6.95 10.44 -12.03
CA TYR A 99 -6.03 9.79 -12.98
C TYR A 99 -5.01 8.83 -12.35
N TRP A 100 -5.18 8.47 -11.08
CA TRP A 100 -4.32 7.48 -10.44
C TRP A 100 -4.49 6.10 -11.09
N LEU A 101 -5.74 5.69 -11.34
CA LEU A 101 -6.06 4.40 -11.94
C LEU A 101 -5.60 4.31 -13.42
N ASP A 102 -5.71 5.40 -14.20
CA ASP A 102 -5.16 5.41 -15.57
C ASP A 102 -3.66 5.13 -15.55
N ARG A 103 -2.91 5.81 -14.67
CA ARG A 103 -1.46 5.62 -14.55
C ARG A 103 -1.09 4.20 -14.16
N VAL A 104 -1.91 3.53 -13.33
CA VAL A 104 -1.74 2.11 -13.02
C VAL A 104 -1.90 1.28 -14.27
N LEU A 105 -3.04 1.39 -14.94
CA LEU A 105 -3.37 0.59 -16.12
C LEU A 105 -2.37 0.82 -17.27
N GLU A 106 -2.01 2.08 -17.53
CA GLU A 106 -1.00 2.45 -18.53
C GLU A 106 0.38 1.86 -18.20
N SER A 107 0.80 1.89 -16.93
CA SER A 107 2.11 1.37 -16.53
C SER A 107 2.21 -0.14 -16.73
N PHE A 108 1.18 -0.90 -16.34
CA PHE A 108 1.16 -2.35 -16.57
C PHE A 108 1.00 -2.73 -18.05
N ALA A 109 0.31 -1.92 -18.85
CA ALA A 109 0.21 -2.11 -20.29
C ALA A 109 1.53 -1.81 -21.01
N ALA A 110 2.30 -0.83 -20.54
CA ALA A 110 3.56 -0.39 -21.16
C ALA A 110 4.74 -1.31 -20.88
N ASP A 111 4.75 -2.01 -19.75
CA ASP A 111 5.85 -2.93 -19.38
C ASP A 111 5.29 -4.33 -19.04
N PRO A 112 5.37 -5.30 -19.96
CA PRO A 112 4.90 -6.68 -19.73
C PRO A 112 5.66 -7.43 -18.61
N LYS A 113 6.81 -6.91 -18.16
CA LYS A 113 7.59 -7.48 -17.05
C LYS A 113 7.27 -6.80 -15.71
N LEU A 114 6.42 -5.76 -15.71
CA LEU A 114 6.05 -5.07 -14.49
C LEU A 114 5.18 -5.97 -13.62
N VAL A 115 5.63 -6.26 -12.42
CA VAL A 115 4.90 -7.09 -11.44
C VAL A 115 4.43 -6.30 -10.23
N ALA A 116 5.09 -5.18 -9.93
CA ALA A 116 4.69 -4.28 -8.85
C ALA A 116 4.95 -2.82 -9.20
N LEU A 117 3.99 -1.96 -8.84
CA LEU A 117 4.03 -0.51 -9.05
C LEU A 117 3.67 0.19 -7.75
N SER A 118 4.38 1.27 -7.42
CA SER A 118 4.13 2.05 -6.22
C SER A 118 4.50 3.51 -6.40
N GLY A 119 4.06 4.36 -5.47
CA GLY A 119 4.40 5.78 -5.44
C GLY A 119 4.38 6.36 -4.04
N PRO A 120 4.93 7.57 -3.85
CA PRO A 120 5.04 8.21 -2.55
C PRO A 120 3.67 8.68 -2.04
N TYR A 121 3.65 9.04 -0.75
CA TYR A 121 2.54 9.78 -0.15
C TYR A 121 2.76 11.30 -0.21
N ASP A 122 1.66 12.03 -0.38
CA ASP A 122 1.53 13.44 -0.02
C ASP A 122 0.57 13.55 1.17
N TYR A 123 1.06 14.06 2.30
CA TYR A 123 0.26 14.10 3.53
C TYR A 123 -0.65 15.33 3.54
N TYR A 124 -1.99 15.13 3.56
CA TYR A 124 -2.98 16.20 3.36
C TYR A 124 -3.31 16.96 4.65
N ASP A 125 -3.03 16.43 5.82
CA ASP A 125 -3.46 16.96 7.12
C ASP A 125 -2.31 17.40 8.04
N VAL A 126 -1.14 17.70 7.46
CA VAL A 126 0.04 18.22 8.16
C VAL A 126 0.48 19.59 7.62
N PRO A 127 1.19 20.39 8.43
CA PRO A 127 1.75 21.67 7.98
C PRO A 127 2.69 21.55 6.78
N LEU A 128 2.78 22.62 5.98
CA LEU A 128 3.59 22.66 4.75
C LEU A 128 5.05 22.23 4.95
N HIS A 129 5.69 22.67 6.04
CA HIS A 129 7.08 22.32 6.31
C HIS A 129 7.27 20.81 6.53
N ILE A 130 6.30 20.11 7.16
CA ILE A 130 6.31 18.66 7.31
C ILE A 130 6.11 17.99 5.96
N ARG A 131 5.21 18.49 5.11
CA ARG A 131 5.02 17.97 3.74
C ARG A 131 6.29 18.09 2.91
N LEU A 132 6.96 19.24 2.96
CA LEU A 132 8.22 19.48 2.23
C LEU A 132 9.33 18.56 2.74
N PHE A 133 9.46 18.38 4.06
CA PHE A 133 10.40 17.45 4.65
C PHE A 133 10.12 16.00 4.19
N SER A 134 8.86 15.59 4.22
CA SER A 134 8.47 14.24 3.77
C SER A 134 8.79 14.02 2.28
N ARG A 135 8.58 15.04 1.42
CA ARG A 135 8.96 14.94 0.01
C ARG A 135 10.48 14.84 -0.18
N ALA A 136 11.27 15.60 0.58
CA ALA A 136 12.72 15.49 0.57
C ALA A 136 13.18 14.10 1.06
N PHE A 137 12.53 13.55 2.09
CA PHE A 137 12.77 12.21 2.58
C PHE A 137 12.48 11.14 1.50
N TYR A 138 11.35 11.22 0.80
CA TYR A 138 11.04 10.34 -0.34
C TYR A 138 12.06 10.49 -1.48
N ALA A 139 12.52 11.71 -1.77
CA ALA A 139 13.56 11.92 -2.79
C ALA A 139 14.88 11.24 -2.41
N MET A 140 15.30 11.34 -1.15
CA MET A 140 16.49 10.64 -0.64
C MET A 140 16.30 9.12 -0.66
N GLY A 141 15.13 8.62 -0.23
CA GLY A 141 14.77 7.20 -0.32
C GLY A 141 14.81 6.69 -1.75
N TYR A 142 14.33 7.47 -2.71
CA TYR A 142 14.39 7.14 -4.13
C TYR A 142 15.83 7.06 -4.66
N LEU A 143 16.71 7.96 -4.26
CA LEU A 143 18.14 7.89 -4.62
C LEU A 143 18.81 6.63 -4.04
N THR A 144 18.51 6.31 -2.78
CA THR A 144 18.98 5.07 -2.14
C THR A 144 18.46 3.82 -2.86
N TYR A 145 17.16 3.81 -3.21
CA TYR A 145 16.57 2.74 -4.00
C TYR A 145 17.23 2.60 -5.37
N ALA A 146 17.42 3.71 -6.09
CA ALA A 146 18.05 3.69 -7.41
C ALA A 146 19.48 3.16 -7.34
N PHE A 147 20.27 3.58 -6.35
CA PHE A 147 21.60 3.08 -6.09
C PHE A 147 21.59 1.58 -5.79
N ASN A 148 20.76 1.14 -4.85
CA ASN A 148 20.64 -0.27 -4.48
C ASN A 148 20.25 -1.14 -5.68
N LYS A 149 19.27 -0.69 -6.49
CA LYS A 149 18.77 -1.42 -7.64
C LYS A 149 19.79 -1.49 -8.79
N HIS A 150 20.39 -0.35 -9.16
CA HIS A 150 21.19 -0.26 -10.38
C HIS A 150 22.69 -0.47 -10.17
N VAL A 151 23.20 -0.28 -8.95
CA VAL A 151 24.63 -0.45 -8.62
C VAL A 151 24.88 -1.74 -7.85
N LEU A 152 24.08 -2.02 -6.82
CA LEU A 152 24.27 -3.20 -5.97
C LEU A 152 23.47 -4.41 -6.44
N GLY A 153 22.50 -4.25 -7.35
CA GLY A 153 21.61 -5.33 -7.79
C GLY A 153 20.70 -5.87 -6.68
N VAL A 154 20.50 -5.10 -5.61
CA VAL A 154 19.72 -5.52 -4.44
C VAL A 154 18.63 -4.50 -4.13
N GLY A 155 17.56 -4.99 -3.51
CA GLY A 155 16.49 -4.15 -3.01
C GLY A 155 15.50 -3.68 -4.08
N SER A 156 14.36 -3.31 -3.60
CA SER A 156 13.28 -2.69 -4.33
C SER A 156 12.49 -1.84 -3.34
N MET A 157 11.60 -0.99 -3.81
CA MET A 157 10.87 -0.07 -2.95
C MET A 157 9.39 -0.07 -3.34
N VAL A 158 8.53 -0.27 -2.37
CA VAL A 158 7.10 0.03 -2.45
C VAL A 158 6.67 0.80 -1.20
N GLN A 159 5.59 1.56 -1.31
CA GLN A 159 4.95 2.23 -0.18
C GLN A 159 3.77 1.38 0.26
N GLY A 160 3.78 0.91 1.50
CA GLY A 160 2.89 -0.11 2.03
C GLY A 160 1.39 0.09 1.76
N GLY A 161 0.88 1.30 1.82
CA GLY A 161 -0.53 1.59 1.53
C GLY A 161 -0.78 2.34 0.22
N ASN A 162 0.14 2.25 -0.75
CA ASN A 162 0.00 2.74 -2.11
C ASN A 162 0.84 1.89 -3.07
N PHE A 163 0.48 0.61 -3.20
CA PHE A 163 1.15 -0.25 -4.15
C PHE A 163 0.19 -1.21 -4.84
N ILE A 164 0.51 -1.54 -6.07
CA ILE A 164 -0.24 -2.44 -6.92
C ILE A 164 0.67 -3.58 -7.35
N VAL A 165 0.14 -4.81 -7.34
CA VAL A 165 0.87 -6.00 -7.76
C VAL A 165 0.05 -6.83 -8.74
N LEU A 166 0.71 -7.55 -9.63
CA LEU A 166 0.11 -8.66 -10.34
C LEU A 166 -0.21 -9.78 -9.35
N ARG A 167 -1.47 -10.23 -9.31
CA ARG A 167 -1.94 -11.26 -8.38
C ARG A 167 -1.12 -12.56 -8.50
N ASP A 168 -0.93 -13.03 -9.72
CA ASP A 168 -0.25 -14.30 -9.96
C ASP A 168 1.25 -14.20 -9.63
N ALA A 169 1.89 -13.04 -9.88
CA ALA A 169 3.27 -12.79 -9.49
C ALA A 169 3.44 -12.70 -7.96
N LEU A 170 2.48 -12.12 -7.23
CA LEU A 170 2.51 -12.14 -5.77
C LEU A 170 2.37 -13.55 -5.21
N ALA A 171 1.51 -14.39 -5.82
CA ALA A 171 1.39 -15.79 -5.45
C ALA A 171 2.70 -16.56 -5.71
N GLU A 172 3.33 -16.35 -6.86
CA GLU A 172 4.65 -16.94 -7.21
C GLU A 172 5.74 -16.49 -6.25
N ALA A 173 5.72 -15.22 -5.83
CA ALA A 173 6.64 -14.69 -4.83
C ALA A 173 6.38 -15.19 -3.40
N GLY A 174 5.35 -16.02 -3.17
CA GLY A 174 5.01 -16.61 -1.87
C GLY A 174 4.07 -15.77 -1.01
N GLY A 175 3.35 -14.80 -1.58
CA GLY A 175 2.33 -14.00 -0.88
C GLY A 175 2.90 -13.12 0.25
N PHE A 176 2.10 -12.87 1.28
CA PHE A 176 2.50 -12.10 2.47
C PHE A 176 3.19 -13.01 3.50
N SER A 177 4.40 -12.62 3.95
CA SER A 177 5.24 -13.38 4.88
C SER A 177 4.90 -13.09 6.34
N ASP A 178 4.86 -14.12 7.18
CA ASP A 178 4.68 -13.98 8.64
C ASP A 178 5.93 -13.45 9.37
N THR A 179 7.06 -13.37 8.69
CA THR A 179 8.32 -12.84 9.26
C THR A 179 8.19 -11.36 9.66
N PHE A 180 7.35 -10.62 8.94
CA PHE A 180 7.14 -9.19 9.18
C PHE A 180 5.71 -8.96 9.68
N GLN A 181 5.57 -8.30 10.83
CA GLN A 181 4.25 -8.00 11.40
C GLN A 181 3.73 -6.63 10.98
N PHE A 182 4.62 -5.65 10.84
CA PHE A 182 4.28 -4.27 10.49
C PHE A 182 5.39 -3.57 9.68
N TYR A 183 6.58 -3.35 10.26
CA TYR A 183 7.67 -2.67 9.58
C TYR A 183 8.46 -3.60 8.66
N GLY A 184 8.73 -3.13 7.44
CA GLY A 184 9.57 -3.83 6.46
C GLY A 184 8.83 -4.91 5.65
N GLU A 185 7.52 -5.10 5.87
CA GLU A 185 6.74 -6.05 5.08
C GLU A 185 6.63 -5.63 3.61
N ASP A 186 6.48 -4.33 3.37
CA ASP A 186 6.47 -3.70 2.05
C ASP A 186 7.83 -3.85 1.33
N THR A 187 8.92 -3.68 2.07
CA THR A 187 10.29 -3.90 1.57
C THR A 187 10.52 -5.37 1.23
N ASP A 188 10.05 -6.31 2.07
CA ASP A 188 10.17 -7.74 1.80
C ASP A 188 9.36 -8.15 0.57
N ILE A 189 8.11 -7.68 0.45
CA ILE A 189 7.29 -7.90 -0.75
C ILE A 189 8.01 -7.35 -1.98
N ALA A 190 8.47 -6.09 -1.95
CA ALA A 190 9.18 -5.49 -3.08
C ALA A 190 10.41 -6.30 -3.50
N ARG A 191 11.19 -6.78 -2.53
CA ARG A 191 12.38 -7.62 -2.77
C ARG A 191 12.00 -8.95 -3.43
N ARG A 192 10.97 -9.65 -2.93
CA ARG A 192 10.53 -10.94 -3.47
C ARG A 192 9.90 -10.78 -4.85
N MET A 193 9.07 -9.76 -5.04
CA MET A 193 8.51 -9.43 -6.35
C MET A 193 9.57 -9.10 -7.39
N ASN A 194 10.68 -8.45 -6.99
CA ASN A 194 11.79 -8.14 -7.89
C ASN A 194 12.55 -9.38 -8.40
N GLN A 195 12.31 -10.55 -7.81
CA GLN A 195 12.84 -11.84 -8.33
C GLN A 195 11.93 -12.43 -9.42
N VAL A 196 10.67 -12.03 -9.46
CA VAL A 196 9.67 -12.51 -10.41
C VAL A 196 9.56 -11.56 -11.61
N GLY A 197 9.78 -10.26 -11.43
CA GLY A 197 9.68 -9.28 -12.49
C GLY A 197 10.11 -7.86 -12.07
N ASN A 198 9.73 -6.87 -12.87
CA ASN A 198 10.09 -5.48 -12.60
C ASN A 198 9.24 -4.91 -11.45
N VAL A 199 9.89 -4.29 -10.47
CA VAL A 199 9.24 -3.46 -9.44
C VAL A 199 9.59 -2.00 -9.70
N THR A 200 8.60 -1.15 -9.83
CA THR A 200 8.77 0.27 -10.16
C THR A 200 8.17 1.16 -9.08
N PHE A 201 8.98 2.08 -8.57
CA PHE A 201 8.52 3.19 -7.74
C PHE A 201 8.52 4.49 -8.57
N THR A 202 7.41 5.19 -8.62
CA THR A 202 7.25 6.39 -9.47
C THR A 202 6.52 7.53 -8.78
N TRP A 203 7.02 8.75 -8.93
CA TRP A 203 6.37 9.97 -8.46
C TRP A 203 5.03 10.26 -9.14
N LYS A 204 4.79 9.66 -10.32
CA LYS A 204 3.52 9.80 -11.05
C LYS A 204 2.35 9.14 -10.32
N LEU A 205 2.62 8.19 -9.41
CA LEU A 205 1.62 7.44 -8.65
C LEU A 205 1.49 7.94 -7.19
N MET A 206 1.67 9.24 -6.97
CA MET A 206 1.51 9.82 -5.63
C MET A 206 0.07 9.66 -5.14
N ALA A 207 -0.12 9.23 -3.89
CA ALA A 207 -1.41 9.18 -3.21
C ALA A 207 -1.43 10.13 -2.00
N GLN A 208 -2.63 10.56 -1.60
CA GLN A 208 -2.81 11.45 -0.46
C GLN A 208 -3.10 10.63 0.80
N SER A 209 -2.28 10.71 1.84
CA SER A 209 -2.47 9.96 3.09
C SER A 209 -2.52 10.87 4.31
N SER A 210 -3.07 10.36 5.43
CA SER A 210 -3.05 11.08 6.69
C SER A 210 -1.65 11.06 7.31
N GLY A 211 -1.22 12.22 7.78
CA GLY A 211 0.04 12.38 8.51
C GLY A 211 -0.08 12.16 10.02
N ARG A 212 -1.13 11.46 10.50
CA ARG A 212 -1.36 11.24 11.95
C ARG A 212 -0.14 10.63 12.65
N ARG A 213 0.57 9.72 12.00
CA ARG A 213 1.81 9.14 12.53
C ARG A 213 2.94 10.15 12.62
N LEU A 214 3.07 11.04 11.63
CA LEU A 214 4.06 12.12 11.66
C LEU A 214 3.79 13.12 12.79
N ARG A 215 2.50 13.32 13.14
CA ARG A 215 2.10 14.14 14.30
C ARG A 215 2.39 13.46 15.63
N GLY A 216 2.20 12.13 15.72
CA GLY A 216 2.40 11.35 16.95
C GLY A 216 3.88 11.12 17.28
N ASP A 217 4.62 10.47 16.39
CA ASP A 217 6.05 10.14 16.60
C ASP A 217 7.00 11.32 16.29
N GLY A 218 6.53 12.34 15.58
CA GLY A 218 7.38 13.36 14.99
C GLY A 218 8.03 12.90 13.68
N VAL A 219 8.22 13.85 12.75
CA VAL A 219 8.68 13.56 11.37
C VAL A 219 10.10 12.97 11.32
N VAL A 220 11.01 13.45 12.18
CA VAL A 220 12.41 12.97 12.22
C VAL A 220 12.48 11.54 12.74
N MET A 221 11.82 11.24 13.85
CA MET A 221 11.83 9.90 14.45
C MET A 221 11.17 8.88 13.50
N THR A 222 10.05 9.26 12.87
CA THR A 222 9.39 8.44 11.85
C THR A 222 10.35 8.15 10.70
N GLY A 223 11.05 9.17 10.18
CA GLY A 223 12.01 9.00 9.10
C GLY A 223 13.17 8.06 9.47
N ILE A 224 13.76 8.22 10.64
CA ILE A 224 14.84 7.35 11.15
C ILE A 224 14.34 5.90 11.24
N ARG A 225 13.15 5.67 11.83
CA ARG A 225 12.57 4.34 12.01
C ARG A 225 12.29 3.66 10.67
N TYR A 226 11.71 4.37 9.70
CA TYR A 226 11.49 3.82 8.36
C TYR A 226 12.78 3.52 7.63
N SER A 227 13.79 4.41 7.70
CA SER A 227 15.11 4.18 7.08
C SER A 227 15.80 2.96 7.67
N ALA A 228 15.81 2.82 9.01
CA ALA A 228 16.44 1.69 9.68
C ALA A 228 15.74 0.38 9.30
N ASN A 229 14.39 0.34 9.30
CA ASN A 229 13.64 -0.86 8.89
C ASN A 229 13.83 -1.19 7.41
N TYR A 230 13.87 -0.20 6.52
CA TYR A 230 14.16 -0.42 5.09
C TYR A 230 15.54 -1.06 4.88
N LEU A 231 16.58 -0.51 5.48
CA LEU A 231 17.93 -1.06 5.37
C LEU A 231 18.01 -2.47 5.99
N TRP A 232 17.39 -2.65 7.16
CA TRP A 232 17.44 -3.93 7.86
C TRP A 232 16.69 -5.03 7.09
N ALA A 233 15.48 -4.73 6.60
CA ALA A 233 14.71 -5.66 5.76
C ALA A 233 15.44 -5.99 4.44
N THR A 234 16.08 -4.99 3.82
CA THR A 234 16.84 -5.18 2.57
C THR A 234 18.04 -6.11 2.74
N PHE A 235 18.87 -5.89 3.76
CA PHE A 235 20.14 -6.60 3.92
C PHE A 235 20.07 -7.82 4.83
N PHE A 236 19.26 -7.77 5.89
CA PHE A 236 19.18 -8.84 6.91
C PHE A 236 17.90 -9.67 6.83
N ARG A 237 16.92 -9.30 5.99
CA ARG A 237 15.67 -10.06 5.75
C ARG A 237 14.81 -10.25 7.02
N LYS A 238 14.85 -9.30 7.91
CA LYS A 238 14.06 -9.26 9.15
C LYS A 238 13.80 -7.81 9.56
N PRO A 239 12.76 -7.53 10.37
CA PRO A 239 12.51 -6.17 10.85
C PRO A 239 13.64 -5.70 11.78
N PHE A 240 13.88 -4.38 11.81
CA PHE A 240 14.75 -3.73 12.81
C PHE A 240 14.02 -3.60 14.14
N THR A 241 12.70 -3.31 14.10
CA THR A 241 11.84 -3.23 15.28
C THR A 241 10.47 -3.82 14.98
N ASP A 242 9.92 -4.55 15.96
CA ASP A 242 8.55 -5.09 15.91
C ASP A 242 7.55 -4.18 16.64
N ALA A 243 8.05 -3.21 17.43
CA ALA A 243 7.20 -2.30 18.19
C ALA A 243 6.62 -1.20 17.29
N TRP A 244 5.31 -1.09 17.25
CA TRP A 244 4.59 -0.01 16.58
C TRP A 244 3.54 0.60 17.52
N HIS A 245 3.24 1.89 17.34
CA HIS A 245 2.21 2.59 18.09
C HIS A 245 0.96 2.77 17.21
N ASP A 246 -0.19 2.56 17.81
CA ASP A 246 -1.48 2.83 17.21
C ASP A 246 -1.86 4.29 17.47
N TYR A 247 -2.09 5.07 16.41
CA TYR A 247 -2.47 6.49 16.47
C TYR A 247 -3.93 6.73 16.04
N ARG A 248 -4.78 5.72 16.21
CA ARG A 248 -6.21 5.76 15.85
C ARG A 248 -7.07 6.13 17.02
#